data_aa1277de2ee030a2dc35ae150c0c9034
#
_entry.id   aa1277de2ee030a2dc35ae150c0c9034
#
_cell.length_a   1.000
_cell.length_b   1.000
_cell.length_c   1.000
_cell.angle_alpha   90.00
_cell.angle_beta   90.00
_cell.angle_gamma   90.00
#
_symmetry.space_group_name_H-M   'P 1'
#
loop_
_entity.id
_entity.type
_entity.pdbx_description
1 polymer ?
#
loop_
_entity_poly.entity_id
_entity_poly.type
_entity_poly.pdbx_seq_one_letter_code
_entity_poly.pdbx_strand_id
1 'polypeptide(L)'
;MKDTAQKMQTPELSDLPAQEFGAVCTHALSLIDQNREYLQMHFSGRGDERAETALSDIEVETVRLERALAGMLRLWEVSCGNAPPRAQRFRRLDLCRLLGAVEAMEEPLFRQLGVTLRVELSGLKQAPLSADPDRTEQVLLHLLSNALQACSGTRNAKVELTLRPEGEGYTLTVADNGCGLPVPERWQENHRRFLGGAKMGLRLCRAYCADAGWEFSLTDRPGGGAEAVIRMPAQAAELPDTVELNAAGEPEQARLLWLLRRELRLLCPPELPENL
;
A
#
# COMPACT_ATOMS: atom_id res chain seq x y z
N MET A 1 56.18 9.83 19.24
CA MET A 1 55.01 10.36 18.49
C MET A 1 54.23 9.14 17.99
N LYS A 2 53.15 8.80 18.67
CA LYS A 2 52.25 7.69 18.25
C LYS A 2 51.13 8.35 17.45
N ASP A 3 51.12 8.03 16.17
CA ASP A 3 50.05 8.41 15.24
C ASP A 3 48.76 7.68 15.63
N THR A 4 47.85 8.38 16.25
CA THR A 4 46.50 7.91 16.53
C THR A 4 45.65 8.27 15.31
N ALA A 5 45.80 7.51 14.23
CA ALA A 5 44.85 7.55 13.13
C ALA A 5 43.50 6.99 13.65
N GLN A 6 42.68 7.89 14.10
CA GLN A 6 41.27 7.59 14.42
C GLN A 6 40.57 7.21 13.11
N LYS A 7 40.46 5.89 12.85
CA LYS A 7 39.62 5.39 11.77
C LYS A 7 38.20 5.93 12.01
N MET A 8 37.80 6.93 11.24
CA MET A 8 36.42 7.31 11.13
C MET A 8 35.68 6.05 10.60
N GLN A 9 35.02 5.35 11.50
CA GLN A 9 34.05 4.32 11.12
C GLN A 9 32.97 5.03 10.32
N THR A 10 32.76 4.62 9.08
CA THR A 10 31.56 5.00 8.34
C THR A 10 30.37 4.53 9.16
N PRO A 11 29.43 5.42 9.52
CA PRO A 11 28.25 5.02 10.29
C PRO A 11 27.53 3.92 9.52
N GLU A 12 27.21 2.82 10.21
CA GLU A 12 26.35 1.79 9.63
C GLU A 12 24.95 2.38 9.39
N LEU A 13 24.22 1.82 8.43
CA LEU A 13 22.86 2.29 8.09
C LEU A 13 21.91 2.23 9.32
N SER A 14 22.18 1.29 10.23
CA SER A 14 21.48 1.10 11.51
C SER A 14 21.68 2.26 12.50
N ASP A 15 22.77 3.04 12.37
CA ASP A 15 23.13 4.11 13.31
C ASP A 15 22.45 5.45 12.96
N LEU A 16 21.76 5.54 11.84
CA LEU A 16 21.09 6.77 11.43
C LEU A 16 19.77 6.95 12.22
N PRO A 17 19.45 8.15 12.69
CA PRO A 17 18.24 8.45 13.44
C PRO A 17 17.02 8.53 12.52
N ALA A 18 16.66 7.39 11.87
CA ALA A 18 15.60 7.34 10.87
C ALA A 18 14.24 7.76 11.42
N GLN A 19 13.95 7.43 12.69
CA GLN A 19 12.69 7.82 13.33
C GLN A 19 12.62 9.32 13.56
N GLU A 20 13.71 9.93 14.04
CA GLU A 20 13.79 11.38 14.26
C GLU A 20 13.71 12.14 12.92
N PHE A 21 14.45 11.67 11.91
CA PHE A 21 14.38 12.24 10.56
C PHE A 21 12.96 12.10 9.97
N GLY A 22 12.34 10.94 10.12
CA GLY A 22 10.97 10.69 9.70
C GLY A 22 9.97 11.64 10.36
N ALA A 23 10.10 11.86 11.68
CA ALA A 23 9.24 12.77 12.43
C ALA A 23 9.37 14.22 11.94
N VAL A 24 10.59 14.69 11.71
CA VAL A 24 10.86 16.05 11.19
C VAL A 24 10.25 16.23 9.80
N CYS A 25 10.46 15.26 8.89
CA CYS A 25 9.90 15.33 7.54
C CYS A 25 8.37 15.27 7.54
N THR A 26 7.77 14.40 8.35
CA THR A 26 6.31 14.30 8.47
C THR A 26 5.72 15.61 9.00
N HIS A 27 6.35 16.22 9.99
CA HIS A 27 5.91 17.52 10.51
C HIS A 27 6.00 18.63 9.45
N ALA A 28 7.11 18.68 8.69
CA ALA A 28 7.27 19.66 7.61
C ALA A 28 6.21 19.49 6.51
N LEU A 29 5.92 18.26 6.10
CA LEU A 29 4.89 17.96 5.12
C LEU A 29 3.49 18.34 5.61
N SER A 30 3.16 18.06 6.88
CA SER A 30 1.90 18.49 7.49
C SER A 30 1.73 20.02 7.47
N LEU A 31 2.80 20.78 7.73
CA LEU A 31 2.75 22.24 7.66
C LEU A 31 2.55 22.74 6.23
N ILE A 32 3.17 22.10 5.23
CA ILE A 32 2.98 22.43 3.83
C ILE A 32 1.50 22.18 3.42
N ASP A 33 0.93 21.03 3.81
CA ASP A 33 -0.46 20.69 3.48
C ASP A 33 -1.46 21.66 4.16
N GLN A 34 -1.26 21.99 5.44
CA GLN A 34 -2.09 22.98 6.14
C GLN A 34 -2.04 24.37 5.48
N ASN A 35 -0.85 24.84 5.08
CA ASN A 35 -0.72 26.12 4.40
C ASN A 35 -1.36 26.09 3.00
N ARG A 36 -1.24 24.96 2.28
CA ARG A 36 -1.90 24.75 1.00
C ARG A 36 -3.42 24.85 1.14
N GLU A 37 -4.00 24.15 2.13
CA GLU A 37 -5.45 24.19 2.40
C GLU A 37 -5.92 25.61 2.74
N TYR A 38 -5.16 26.33 3.55
CA TYR A 38 -5.44 27.74 3.85
C TYR A 38 -5.46 28.59 2.57
N LEU A 39 -4.46 28.46 1.71
CA LEU A 39 -4.38 29.19 0.45
C LEU A 39 -5.50 28.77 -0.50
N GLN A 40 -5.83 27.50 -0.57
CA GLN A 40 -6.93 27.00 -1.39
C GLN A 40 -8.28 27.62 -0.98
N MET A 41 -8.59 27.71 0.31
CA MET A 41 -9.78 28.40 0.80
C MET A 41 -9.82 29.89 0.39
N HIS A 42 -8.66 30.53 0.27
CA HIS A 42 -8.57 31.95 -0.07
C HIS A 42 -8.64 32.22 -1.57
N PHE A 43 -8.15 31.32 -2.41
CA PHE A 43 -8.07 31.50 -3.87
C PHE A 43 -9.13 30.75 -4.66
N SER A 44 -9.78 29.73 -4.07
CA SER A 44 -10.84 28.96 -4.72
C SER A 44 -11.99 29.87 -5.19
N GLY A 45 -12.37 29.71 -6.45
CA GLY A 45 -13.49 30.45 -7.04
C GLY A 45 -13.21 31.93 -7.36
N ARG A 46 -11.96 32.40 -7.25
CA ARG A 46 -11.58 33.78 -7.65
C ARG A 46 -11.16 33.90 -9.10
N GLY A 47 -11.15 32.81 -9.86
CA GLY A 47 -10.81 32.80 -11.28
C GLY A 47 -9.31 32.94 -11.57
N ASP A 48 -8.44 32.72 -10.57
CA ASP A 48 -6.99 32.66 -10.77
C ASP A 48 -6.56 31.22 -11.08
N GLU A 49 -6.68 30.83 -12.35
CA GLU A 49 -6.31 29.49 -12.82
C GLU A 49 -4.83 29.12 -12.51
N ARG A 50 -3.94 30.10 -12.44
CA ARG A 50 -2.53 29.85 -12.10
C ARG A 50 -2.37 29.49 -10.64
N ALA A 51 -3.08 30.18 -9.75
CA ALA A 51 -3.05 29.87 -8.31
C ALA A 51 -3.68 28.50 -8.04
N GLU A 52 -4.80 28.17 -8.68
CA GLU A 52 -5.46 26.87 -8.56
C GLU A 52 -4.56 25.73 -9.08
N THR A 53 -3.90 25.91 -10.22
CA THR A 53 -2.94 24.95 -10.76
C THR A 53 -1.76 24.75 -9.83
N ALA A 54 -1.17 25.84 -9.33
CA ALA A 54 -0.02 25.77 -8.41
C ALA A 54 -0.36 25.07 -7.09
N LEU A 55 -1.55 25.31 -6.54
CA LEU A 55 -2.03 24.62 -5.33
C LEU A 55 -2.25 23.13 -5.56
N SER A 56 -2.80 22.77 -6.73
CA SER A 56 -2.95 21.36 -7.13
C SER A 56 -1.59 20.67 -7.31
N ASP A 57 -0.62 21.33 -7.91
CA ASP A 57 0.74 20.80 -8.07
C ASP A 57 1.42 20.58 -6.70
N ILE A 58 1.25 21.54 -5.77
CA ILE A 58 1.77 21.40 -4.39
C ILE A 58 1.13 20.19 -3.70
N GLU A 59 -0.17 19.99 -3.84
CA GLU A 59 -0.87 18.83 -3.27
C GLU A 59 -0.29 17.52 -3.81
N VAL A 60 -0.18 17.41 -5.13
CA VAL A 60 0.34 16.22 -5.80
C VAL A 60 1.75 15.89 -5.30
N GLU A 61 2.64 16.87 -5.26
CA GLU A 61 4.02 16.65 -4.85
C GLU A 61 4.15 16.38 -3.33
N THR A 62 3.32 17.00 -2.49
CA THR A 62 3.27 16.71 -1.05
C THR A 62 2.88 15.26 -0.79
N VAL A 63 1.80 14.78 -1.40
CA VAL A 63 1.35 13.38 -1.28
C VAL A 63 2.41 12.40 -1.80
N ARG A 64 3.10 12.73 -2.89
CA ARG A 64 4.21 11.91 -3.40
C ARG A 64 5.37 11.81 -2.42
N LEU A 65 5.76 12.93 -1.80
CA LEU A 65 6.82 12.97 -0.80
C LEU A 65 6.44 12.18 0.47
N GLU A 66 5.23 12.35 0.96
CA GLU A 66 4.72 11.58 2.11
C GLU A 66 4.81 10.07 1.86
N ARG A 67 4.33 9.63 0.70
CA ARG A 67 4.35 8.21 0.33
C ARG A 67 5.77 7.68 0.17
N ALA A 68 6.65 8.44 -0.46
CA ALA A 68 8.05 8.08 -0.62
C ALA A 68 8.76 7.95 0.74
N LEU A 69 8.57 8.93 1.62
CA LEU A 69 9.13 8.94 2.97
C LEU A 69 8.62 7.77 3.80
N ALA A 70 7.30 7.58 3.88
CA ALA A 70 6.70 6.46 4.60
C ALA A 70 7.20 5.11 4.09
N GLY A 71 7.30 4.95 2.77
CA GLY A 71 7.85 3.74 2.15
C GLY A 71 9.31 3.52 2.49
N MET A 72 10.11 4.56 2.49
CA MET A 72 11.54 4.50 2.84
C MET A 72 11.75 4.10 4.31
N LEU A 73 11.01 4.73 5.23
CA LEU A 73 11.09 4.42 6.67
C LEU A 73 10.71 2.96 6.97
N ARG A 74 9.65 2.46 6.33
CA ARG A 74 9.23 1.06 6.47
C ARG A 74 10.24 0.08 5.88
N LEU A 75 10.83 0.38 4.71
CA LEU A 75 11.90 -0.44 4.14
C LEU A 75 13.13 -0.45 5.02
N TRP A 76 13.49 0.70 5.59
CA TRP A 76 14.56 0.81 6.56
C TRP A 76 14.31 -0.09 7.77
N GLU A 77 13.13 0.01 8.40
CA GLU A 77 12.75 -0.83 9.55
C GLU A 77 12.97 -2.32 9.27
N VAL A 78 12.54 -2.78 8.08
CA VAL A 78 12.69 -4.19 7.68
C VAL A 78 14.16 -4.53 7.40
N SER A 79 14.87 -3.66 6.69
CA SER A 79 16.25 -3.92 6.23
C SER A 79 17.27 -3.87 7.35
N CYS A 80 17.07 -3.01 8.36
CA CYS A 80 17.96 -2.89 9.50
C CYS A 80 17.61 -3.84 10.66
N GLY A 81 16.57 -4.68 10.50
CA GLY A 81 16.16 -5.61 11.55
C GLY A 81 15.60 -4.94 12.81
N ASN A 82 15.20 -3.66 12.70
CA ASN A 82 14.63 -2.89 13.81
C ASN A 82 13.15 -3.22 14.08
N ALA A 83 12.57 -4.10 13.27
CA ALA A 83 11.23 -4.59 13.50
C ALA A 83 11.16 -5.48 14.76
N PRO A 84 10.11 -5.36 15.58
CA PRO A 84 9.91 -6.27 16.69
C PRO A 84 9.97 -7.75 16.25
N PRO A 85 10.39 -8.68 17.11
CA PRO A 85 10.42 -10.11 16.78
C PRO A 85 9.08 -10.62 16.25
N ARG A 86 9.10 -11.60 15.35
CA ARG A 86 7.89 -12.23 14.79
C ARG A 86 6.90 -12.65 15.87
N ALA A 87 7.37 -13.23 16.98
CA ALA A 87 6.52 -13.64 18.10
C ALA A 87 5.69 -12.50 18.71
N GLN A 88 6.13 -11.25 18.59
CA GLN A 88 5.41 -10.07 19.05
C GLN A 88 4.46 -9.49 18.01
N ARG A 89 4.71 -9.74 16.72
CA ARG A 89 3.95 -9.17 15.60
C ARG A 89 2.92 -10.14 15.02
N PHE A 90 3.27 -11.42 14.94
CA PHE A 90 2.43 -12.43 14.31
C PHE A 90 1.22 -12.75 15.18
N ARG A 91 0.07 -12.79 14.55
CA ARG A 91 -1.24 -13.11 15.15
C ARG A 91 -1.99 -14.07 14.23
N ARG A 92 -3.01 -14.71 14.77
CA ARG A 92 -3.95 -15.47 13.95
C ARG A 92 -4.79 -14.49 13.14
N LEU A 93 -4.64 -14.52 11.83
CA LEU A 93 -5.38 -13.72 10.85
C LEU A 93 -6.26 -14.66 10.03
N ASP A 94 -7.50 -14.26 9.74
CA ASP A 94 -8.36 -14.95 8.79
C ASP A 94 -8.42 -14.16 7.48
N LEU A 95 -7.80 -14.72 6.44
CA LEU A 95 -7.75 -14.08 5.12
C LEU A 95 -9.13 -13.92 4.47
N CYS A 96 -10.08 -14.84 4.73
CA CYS A 96 -11.44 -14.69 4.20
C CYS A 96 -12.13 -13.46 4.77
N ARG A 97 -11.90 -13.15 6.05
CA ARG A 97 -12.44 -11.93 6.68
C ARG A 97 -11.78 -10.68 6.14
N LEU A 98 -10.46 -10.69 5.99
CA LEU A 98 -9.73 -9.55 5.43
C LEU A 98 -10.21 -9.25 3.99
N LEU A 99 -10.36 -10.27 3.15
CA LEU A 99 -10.84 -10.09 1.79
C LEU A 99 -12.33 -9.73 1.73
N GLY A 100 -13.16 -10.22 2.65
CA GLY A 100 -14.55 -9.78 2.80
C GLY A 100 -14.67 -8.29 3.17
N ALA A 101 -13.75 -7.76 3.99
CA ALA A 101 -13.68 -6.32 4.26
C ALA A 101 -13.31 -5.53 3.00
N VAL A 102 -12.43 -6.07 2.15
CA VAL A 102 -12.08 -5.46 0.85
C VAL A 102 -13.28 -5.49 -0.11
N GLU A 103 -14.02 -6.61 -0.17
CA GLU A 103 -15.22 -6.72 -1.00
C GLU A 103 -16.28 -5.68 -0.64
N ALA A 104 -16.45 -5.42 0.65
CA ALA A 104 -17.36 -4.37 1.14
C ALA A 104 -16.95 -2.94 0.70
N MET A 105 -15.71 -2.73 0.24
CA MET A 105 -15.26 -1.47 -0.34
C MET A 105 -15.66 -1.29 -1.82
N GLU A 106 -16.22 -2.32 -2.46
CA GLU A 106 -16.55 -2.29 -3.91
C GLU A 106 -17.46 -1.12 -4.25
N GLU A 107 -18.54 -0.93 -3.50
CA GLU A 107 -19.53 0.10 -3.80
C GLU A 107 -18.99 1.53 -3.71
N PRO A 108 -18.39 1.96 -2.60
CA PRO A 108 -18.08 3.38 -2.45
C PRO A 108 -16.88 3.85 -3.26
N LEU A 109 -15.84 3.04 -3.44
CA LEU A 109 -14.58 3.49 -4.03
C LEU A 109 -14.37 2.99 -5.46
N PHE A 110 -14.48 1.68 -5.67
CA PHE A 110 -14.21 1.08 -6.98
C PHE A 110 -15.22 1.55 -8.02
N ARG A 111 -16.51 1.63 -7.65
CA ARG A 111 -17.57 2.14 -8.52
C ARG A 111 -17.33 3.59 -8.93
N GLN A 112 -16.89 4.45 -8.00
CA GLN A 112 -16.55 5.85 -8.30
C GLN A 112 -15.38 5.97 -9.26
N LEU A 113 -14.41 5.07 -9.17
CA LEU A 113 -13.27 5.01 -10.10
C LEU A 113 -13.60 4.30 -11.42
N GLY A 114 -14.85 3.81 -11.59
CA GLY A 114 -15.26 3.08 -12.78
C GLY A 114 -14.60 1.71 -12.92
N VAL A 115 -14.14 1.11 -11.81
CA VAL A 115 -13.46 -0.18 -11.77
C VAL A 115 -14.37 -1.20 -11.09
N THR A 116 -14.52 -2.38 -11.68
CA THR A 116 -15.22 -3.51 -11.07
C THR A 116 -14.24 -4.31 -10.22
N LEU A 117 -14.52 -4.46 -8.92
CA LEU A 117 -13.81 -5.37 -8.04
C LEU A 117 -14.56 -6.72 -7.98
N ARG A 118 -13.83 -7.82 -8.07
CA ARG A 118 -14.36 -9.16 -7.83
C ARG A 118 -13.51 -9.89 -6.82
N VAL A 119 -14.13 -10.42 -5.77
CA VAL A 119 -13.47 -11.25 -4.76
C VAL A 119 -13.97 -12.70 -4.90
N GLU A 120 -13.05 -13.65 -4.97
CA GLU A 120 -13.34 -15.08 -5.08
C GLU A 120 -12.57 -15.86 -4.02
N LEU A 121 -13.29 -16.49 -3.11
CA LEU A 121 -12.72 -17.23 -1.98
C LEU A 121 -12.63 -18.74 -2.24
N SER A 122 -12.91 -19.20 -3.45
CA SER A 122 -12.83 -20.63 -3.86
C SER A 122 -13.57 -21.58 -2.91
N GLY A 123 -14.71 -21.14 -2.38
CA GLY A 123 -15.52 -21.91 -1.44
C GLY A 123 -15.02 -21.95 0.01
N LEU A 124 -13.93 -21.27 0.30
CA LEU A 124 -13.41 -21.14 1.67
C LEU A 124 -14.36 -20.30 2.53
N LYS A 125 -14.68 -20.79 3.73
CA LYS A 125 -15.42 -20.02 4.75
C LYS A 125 -14.49 -19.31 5.72
N GLN A 126 -13.31 -19.88 5.95
CA GLN A 126 -12.25 -19.38 6.80
C GLN A 126 -10.90 -19.76 6.18
N ALA A 127 -9.92 -18.90 6.33
CA ALA A 127 -8.55 -19.14 5.89
C ALA A 127 -7.58 -18.62 6.97
N PRO A 128 -7.45 -19.35 8.10
CA PRO A 128 -6.60 -18.93 9.20
C PRO A 128 -5.12 -19.06 8.82
N LEU A 129 -4.36 -18.02 9.15
CA LEU A 129 -2.92 -17.92 8.89
C LEU A 129 -2.26 -17.21 10.06
N SER A 130 -1.01 -17.61 10.41
CA SER A 130 -0.17 -16.85 11.33
C SER A 130 0.59 -15.78 10.55
N ALA A 131 0.29 -14.51 10.78
CA ALA A 131 0.88 -13.40 10.06
C ALA A 131 0.94 -12.12 10.91
N ASP A 132 1.68 -11.14 10.44
CA ASP A 132 1.62 -9.76 10.91
C ASP A 132 0.43 -9.07 10.24
N PRO A 133 -0.65 -8.72 10.96
CA PRO A 133 -1.86 -8.17 10.37
C PRO A 133 -1.59 -6.85 9.65
N ASP A 134 -0.81 -5.95 10.26
CA ASP A 134 -0.54 -4.63 9.70
C ASP A 134 0.24 -4.72 8.39
N ARG A 135 1.23 -5.62 8.31
CA ARG A 135 2.02 -5.84 7.08
C ARG A 135 1.21 -6.55 6.01
N THR A 136 0.35 -7.49 6.39
CA THR A 136 -0.55 -8.19 5.46
C THR A 136 -1.53 -7.22 4.83
N GLU A 137 -2.17 -6.36 5.64
CA GLU A 137 -3.03 -5.28 5.14
C GLU A 137 -2.28 -4.35 4.18
N GLN A 138 -1.07 -3.93 4.54
CA GLN A 138 -0.26 -3.05 3.70
C GLN A 138 0.10 -3.68 2.35
N VAL A 139 0.46 -4.98 2.33
CA VAL A 139 0.69 -5.70 1.08
C VAL A 139 -0.56 -5.66 0.21
N LEU A 140 -1.72 -5.99 0.77
CA LEU A 140 -2.98 -5.99 0.04
C LEU A 140 -3.32 -4.60 -0.50
N LEU A 141 -3.23 -3.56 0.33
CA LEU A 141 -3.50 -2.18 -0.07
C LEU A 141 -2.54 -1.68 -1.17
N HIS A 142 -1.25 -2.02 -1.10
CA HIS A 142 -0.30 -1.66 -2.15
C HIS A 142 -0.60 -2.37 -3.48
N LEU A 143 -1.00 -3.64 -3.44
CA LEU A 143 -1.38 -4.39 -4.65
C LEU A 143 -2.66 -3.84 -5.25
N LEU A 144 -3.69 -3.55 -4.44
CA LEU A 144 -4.93 -2.93 -4.87
C LEU A 144 -4.70 -1.53 -5.46
N SER A 145 -3.91 -0.69 -4.77
CA SER A 145 -3.56 0.64 -5.27
C SER A 145 -2.84 0.57 -6.61
N ASN A 146 -1.91 -0.37 -6.80
CA ASN A 146 -1.22 -0.57 -8.07
C ASN A 146 -2.19 -1.03 -9.18
N ALA A 147 -3.08 -1.97 -8.89
CA ALA A 147 -4.08 -2.47 -9.83
C ALA A 147 -5.05 -1.35 -10.25
N LEU A 148 -5.56 -0.56 -9.30
CA LEU A 148 -6.43 0.59 -9.58
C LEU A 148 -5.74 1.64 -10.44
N GLN A 149 -4.47 1.95 -10.15
CA GLN A 149 -3.68 2.87 -10.96
C GLN A 149 -3.46 2.33 -12.39
N ALA A 150 -3.15 1.04 -12.53
CA ALA A 150 -3.00 0.40 -13.83
C ALA A 150 -4.29 0.41 -14.66
N CYS A 151 -5.44 0.32 -13.99
CA CYS A 151 -6.77 0.37 -14.60
C CYS A 151 -7.21 1.78 -15.01
N SER A 152 -6.52 2.85 -14.59
CA SER A 152 -6.90 4.23 -14.91
C SER A 152 -7.00 4.45 -16.42
N GLY A 153 -8.18 4.86 -16.90
CA GLY A 153 -8.45 5.06 -18.33
C GLY A 153 -8.69 3.76 -19.13
N THR A 154 -8.70 2.62 -18.47
CA THR A 154 -9.02 1.32 -19.11
C THR A 154 -10.54 1.18 -19.25
N ARG A 155 -11.00 0.80 -20.45
CA ARG A 155 -12.41 0.51 -20.68
C ARG A 155 -12.79 -0.82 -20.00
N ASN A 156 -13.91 -0.84 -19.27
CA ASN A 156 -14.35 -2.01 -18.48
C ASN A 156 -13.23 -2.47 -17.51
N ALA A 157 -12.67 -1.53 -16.80
CA ALA A 157 -11.61 -1.78 -15.81
C ALA A 157 -12.07 -2.78 -14.75
N LYS A 158 -11.21 -3.76 -14.45
CA LYS A 158 -11.52 -4.86 -13.54
C LYS A 158 -10.31 -5.24 -12.70
N VAL A 159 -10.54 -5.43 -11.41
CA VAL A 159 -9.58 -6.01 -10.47
C VAL A 159 -10.19 -7.27 -9.86
N GLU A 160 -9.43 -8.36 -9.85
CA GLU A 160 -9.84 -9.67 -9.34
C GLU A 160 -8.92 -10.08 -8.19
N LEU A 161 -9.51 -10.37 -7.05
CA LEU A 161 -8.87 -10.97 -5.89
C LEU A 161 -9.31 -12.42 -5.79
N THR A 162 -8.37 -13.35 -5.80
CA THR A 162 -8.69 -14.77 -5.69
C THR A 162 -7.88 -15.41 -4.57
N LEU A 163 -8.56 -16.05 -3.62
CA LEU A 163 -7.93 -16.84 -2.56
C LEU A 163 -8.23 -18.33 -2.80
N ARG A 164 -7.17 -19.12 -2.90
CA ARG A 164 -7.27 -20.58 -3.11
C ARG A 164 -6.47 -21.33 -2.07
N PRO A 165 -6.93 -22.50 -1.62
CA PRO A 165 -6.10 -23.40 -0.84
C PRO A 165 -5.00 -23.97 -1.74
N GLU A 166 -3.77 -24.07 -1.22
CA GLU A 166 -2.62 -24.68 -1.88
C GLU A 166 -1.83 -25.51 -0.88
N GLY A 167 -1.94 -26.84 -0.99
CA GLY A 167 -1.39 -27.75 0.05
C GLY A 167 -2.03 -27.49 1.41
N GLU A 168 -1.21 -27.23 2.41
CA GLU A 168 -1.67 -26.84 3.75
C GLU A 168 -1.78 -25.32 3.93
N GLY A 169 -1.45 -24.53 2.92
CA GLY A 169 -1.46 -23.07 2.93
C GLY A 169 -2.46 -22.47 1.95
N TYR A 170 -2.17 -21.25 1.53
CA TYR A 170 -3.06 -20.49 0.64
C TYR A 170 -2.26 -19.76 -0.44
N THR A 171 -2.91 -19.56 -1.58
CA THR A 171 -2.45 -18.66 -2.64
C THR A 171 -3.44 -17.52 -2.80
N LEU A 172 -2.96 -16.29 -2.64
CA LEU A 172 -3.69 -15.07 -2.93
C LEU A 172 -3.19 -14.48 -4.24
N THR A 173 -4.13 -14.23 -5.15
CA THR A 173 -3.86 -13.59 -6.44
C THR A 173 -4.59 -12.25 -6.51
N VAL A 174 -3.89 -11.21 -6.93
CA VAL A 174 -4.44 -9.89 -7.28
C VAL A 174 -4.16 -9.66 -8.75
N ALA A 175 -5.19 -9.61 -9.57
CA ALA A 175 -5.09 -9.50 -11.02
C ALA A 175 -5.89 -8.31 -11.53
N ASP A 176 -5.35 -7.57 -12.51
CA ASP A 176 -6.01 -6.46 -13.18
C ASP A 176 -6.05 -6.68 -14.70
N ASN A 177 -6.86 -5.89 -15.39
CA ASN A 177 -6.90 -5.80 -16.84
C ASN A 177 -6.42 -4.44 -17.36
N GLY A 178 -5.57 -3.76 -16.57
CA GLY A 178 -5.03 -2.45 -16.88
C GLY A 178 -3.92 -2.45 -17.92
N CYS A 179 -3.03 -1.47 -17.83
CA CYS A 179 -1.95 -1.28 -18.79
C CYS A 179 -0.81 -2.32 -18.71
N GLY A 180 -0.85 -3.23 -17.72
CA GLY A 180 0.20 -4.22 -17.45
C GLY A 180 1.44 -3.61 -16.79
N LEU A 181 2.52 -4.40 -16.73
CA LEU A 181 3.76 -3.95 -16.14
C LEU A 181 4.45 -2.91 -17.03
N PRO A 182 5.10 -1.90 -16.43
CA PRO A 182 5.77 -0.86 -17.19
C PRO A 182 6.94 -1.44 -18.01
N VAL A 183 6.84 -1.36 -19.34
CA VAL A 183 7.95 -1.61 -20.25
C VAL A 183 8.74 -0.31 -20.41
N PRO A 184 10.08 -0.36 -20.50
CA PRO A 184 10.92 0.83 -20.59
C PRO A 184 10.48 1.83 -21.67
N GLU A 185 9.99 1.34 -22.81
CA GLU A 185 9.55 2.13 -23.96
C GLU A 185 8.24 2.89 -23.77
N ARG A 186 7.35 2.39 -22.90
CA ARG A 186 6.05 3.05 -22.57
C ARG A 186 6.14 3.99 -21.38
N TRP A 187 7.28 4.06 -20.71
CA TRP A 187 7.47 4.85 -19.51
C TRP A 187 7.33 6.35 -19.73
N GLN A 188 7.67 6.84 -20.90
CA GLN A 188 7.69 8.28 -21.19
C GLN A 188 6.27 8.86 -21.40
N GLU A 189 5.33 8.09 -21.94
CA GLU A 189 3.96 8.58 -22.21
C GLU A 189 3.04 8.57 -20.98
N ASN A 190 3.27 7.64 -20.05
CA ASN A 190 2.40 7.44 -18.88
C ASN A 190 2.93 8.07 -17.58
N HIS A 191 4.08 8.75 -17.62
CA HIS A 191 4.74 9.29 -16.41
C HIS A 191 3.90 10.29 -15.62
N ARG A 192 2.99 11.01 -16.26
CA ARG A 192 2.09 11.97 -15.62
C ARG A 192 0.84 11.33 -15.01
N ARG A 193 0.44 10.13 -15.46
CA ARG A 193 -0.74 9.41 -14.95
C ARG A 193 -0.42 8.48 -13.79
N PHE A 194 0.78 7.91 -13.76
CA PHE A 194 1.22 7.16 -12.60
C PHE A 194 1.66 8.16 -11.52
N LEU A 195 0.97 8.13 -10.41
CA LEU A 195 1.44 8.73 -9.17
C LEU A 195 2.75 8.03 -8.80
N GLY A 196 3.79 8.41 -9.55
CA GLY A 196 5.12 7.81 -9.47
C GLY A 196 5.74 8.04 -8.11
N GLY A 197 5.16 7.38 -7.10
CA GLY A 197 5.91 7.12 -5.89
C GLY A 197 7.19 6.37 -6.28
N ALA A 198 8.21 6.41 -5.46
CA ALA A 198 9.53 5.85 -5.72
C ALA A 198 9.54 4.31 -5.91
N LYS A 199 8.47 3.70 -6.44
CA LYS A 199 8.23 2.25 -6.61
C LYS A 199 8.40 1.46 -5.30
N MET A 200 8.14 2.13 -4.18
CA MET A 200 8.38 1.58 -2.85
C MET A 200 7.35 0.50 -2.50
N GLY A 201 6.11 0.62 -2.98
CA GLY A 201 5.03 -0.33 -2.68
C GLY A 201 5.40 -1.78 -3.01
N LEU A 202 5.86 -2.06 -4.23
CA LEU A 202 6.26 -3.42 -4.62
C LEU A 202 7.52 -3.90 -3.90
N ARG A 203 8.44 -3.00 -3.55
CA ARG A 203 9.61 -3.34 -2.72
C ARG A 203 9.18 -3.74 -1.32
N LEU A 204 8.23 -3.00 -0.72
CA LEU A 204 7.64 -3.34 0.57
C LEU A 204 6.88 -4.66 0.52
N CYS A 205 6.07 -4.91 -0.52
CA CYS A 205 5.40 -6.20 -0.70
C CYS A 205 6.41 -7.35 -0.69
N ARG A 206 7.50 -7.23 -1.45
CA ARG A 206 8.56 -8.25 -1.47
C ARG A 206 9.23 -8.42 -0.11
N ALA A 207 9.58 -7.32 0.56
CA ALA A 207 10.23 -7.36 1.87
C ALA A 207 9.32 -7.98 2.94
N TYR A 208 8.05 -7.63 2.96
CA TYR A 208 7.09 -8.18 3.91
C TYR A 208 6.76 -9.65 3.65
N CYS A 209 6.60 -10.03 2.37
CA CYS A 209 6.44 -11.44 2.01
C CYS A 209 7.67 -12.27 2.40
N ALA A 210 8.87 -11.77 2.13
CA ALA A 210 10.11 -12.46 2.55
C ALA A 210 10.23 -12.57 4.06
N ASP A 211 9.93 -11.50 4.82
CA ASP A 211 9.89 -11.53 6.28
C ASP A 211 8.84 -12.52 6.81
N ALA A 212 7.70 -12.67 6.14
CA ALA A 212 6.67 -13.65 6.49
C ALA A 212 7.01 -15.08 6.04
N GLY A 213 8.03 -15.29 5.21
CA GLY A 213 8.34 -16.58 4.59
C GLY A 213 7.37 -16.94 3.46
N TRP A 214 6.79 -15.95 2.81
CA TRP A 214 5.89 -16.08 1.67
C TRP A 214 6.63 -15.87 0.36
N GLU A 215 6.17 -16.53 -0.69
CA GLU A 215 6.66 -16.31 -2.05
C GLU A 215 5.81 -15.25 -2.74
N PHE A 216 6.46 -14.27 -3.37
CA PHE A 216 5.80 -13.21 -4.13
C PHE A 216 6.29 -13.19 -5.57
N SER A 217 5.36 -13.23 -6.51
CA SER A 217 5.61 -13.05 -7.94
C SER A 217 4.68 -12.01 -8.54
N LEU A 218 5.15 -11.34 -9.61
CA LEU A 218 4.39 -10.34 -10.36
C LEU A 218 4.72 -10.51 -11.83
N THR A 219 3.70 -10.73 -12.65
CA THR A 219 3.82 -11.03 -14.08
C THR A 219 2.77 -10.29 -14.90
N ASP A 220 3.04 -10.07 -16.19
CA ASP A 220 2.02 -9.62 -17.13
C ASP A 220 1.01 -10.74 -17.41
N ARG A 221 -0.26 -10.37 -17.60
CA ARG A 221 -1.31 -11.31 -17.99
C ARG A 221 -1.42 -11.43 -19.51
N PRO A 222 -1.63 -12.63 -20.03
CA PRO A 222 -2.04 -12.80 -21.42
C PRO A 222 -3.35 -12.05 -21.68
N GLY A 223 -3.32 -11.10 -22.63
CA GLY A 223 -4.50 -10.28 -22.96
C GLY A 223 -4.55 -8.91 -22.30
N GLY A 224 -3.57 -8.55 -21.50
CA GLY A 224 -3.41 -7.24 -20.85
C GLY A 224 -3.61 -7.29 -19.34
N GLY A 225 -2.99 -6.31 -18.66
CA GLY A 225 -2.98 -6.20 -17.21
C GLY A 225 -1.83 -6.97 -16.55
N ALA A 226 -1.82 -6.97 -15.22
CA ALA A 226 -0.82 -7.65 -14.42
C ALA A 226 -1.45 -8.61 -13.41
N GLU A 227 -0.65 -9.53 -12.92
CA GLU A 227 -1.04 -10.50 -11.92
C GLU A 227 0.05 -10.61 -10.85
N ALA A 228 -0.32 -10.30 -9.60
CA ALA A 228 0.50 -10.52 -8.42
C ALA A 228 0.03 -11.79 -7.72
N VAL A 229 0.94 -12.72 -7.44
CA VAL A 229 0.66 -13.96 -6.73
C VAL A 229 1.48 -14.04 -5.47
N ILE A 230 0.82 -14.31 -4.34
CA ILE A 230 1.43 -14.55 -3.03
C ILE A 230 1.12 -15.98 -2.61
N ARG A 231 2.16 -16.82 -2.47
CA ARG A 231 2.02 -18.15 -1.89
C ARG A 231 2.39 -18.10 -0.42
N MET A 232 1.47 -18.49 0.42
CA MET A 232 1.53 -18.45 1.87
C MET A 232 1.51 -19.89 2.39
N PRO A 233 2.68 -20.54 2.59
CA PRO A 233 2.71 -21.90 3.11
C PRO A 233 2.15 -21.93 4.53
N ALA A 234 1.54 -23.04 4.92
CA ALA A 234 1.15 -23.26 6.29
C ALA A 234 2.39 -23.15 7.18
N GLN A 235 2.39 -22.20 8.06
CA GLN A 235 3.41 -22.13 9.09
C GLN A 235 2.94 -23.01 10.26
N ALA A 236 3.71 -24.04 10.58
CA ALA A 236 3.55 -24.83 11.78
C ALA A 236 3.95 -24.01 13.02
N ALA A 237 3.37 -22.84 13.19
CA ALA A 237 3.51 -22.08 14.42
C ALA A 237 2.41 -22.56 15.34
N GLU A 238 2.80 -23.03 16.55
CA GLU A 238 1.89 -23.11 17.68
C GLU A 238 1.25 -21.73 17.86
N LEU A 239 0.10 -21.56 17.24
CA LEU A 239 -0.72 -20.36 17.41
C LEU A 239 -1.16 -20.39 18.87
N PRO A 240 -0.86 -19.40 19.70
CA PRO A 240 -1.43 -19.32 21.01
C PRO A 240 -2.95 -19.38 20.88
N ASP A 241 -3.59 -20.30 21.58
CA ASP A 241 -5.03 -20.59 21.53
C ASP A 241 -5.93 -19.39 21.89
N THR A 242 -5.36 -18.27 22.27
CA THR A 242 -6.04 -17.12 22.85
C THR A 242 -5.84 -15.82 22.08
N VAL A 243 -5.97 -15.83 20.76
CA VAL A 243 -6.22 -14.57 20.07
C VAL A 243 -7.60 -14.61 19.48
N GLU A 244 -8.51 -13.93 20.18
CA GLU A 244 -9.82 -13.61 19.65
C GLU A 244 -9.68 -13.03 18.26
N LEU A 245 -10.23 -13.75 17.30
CA LEU A 245 -10.58 -13.17 16.00
C LEU A 245 -11.52 -11.99 16.30
N ASN A 246 -10.95 -10.79 16.43
CA ASN A 246 -11.79 -9.61 16.51
C ASN A 246 -12.78 -9.68 15.36
N ALA A 247 -14.06 -9.67 15.72
CA ALA A 247 -15.11 -9.70 14.73
C ALA A 247 -14.83 -8.56 13.75
N ALA A 248 -14.59 -8.89 12.46
CA ALA A 248 -14.50 -7.88 11.41
C ALA A 248 -15.84 -7.15 11.41
N GLY A 249 -15.92 -6.09 12.19
CA GLY A 249 -17.04 -5.20 12.26
C GLY A 249 -16.81 -4.01 11.32
N GLU A 250 -17.83 -3.19 11.16
CA GLU A 250 -17.76 -1.92 10.44
C GLU A 250 -16.47 -1.09 10.70
N PRO A 251 -15.83 -1.10 11.89
CA PRO A 251 -14.59 -0.36 12.14
C PRO A 251 -13.39 -0.82 11.29
N GLU A 252 -13.27 -2.11 11.00
CA GLU A 252 -12.13 -2.62 10.21
C GLU A 252 -12.29 -2.31 8.73
N GLN A 253 -13.50 -2.40 8.21
CA GLN A 253 -13.85 -1.99 6.85
C GLN A 253 -13.61 -0.49 6.65
N ALA A 254 -14.06 0.33 7.60
CA ALA A 254 -13.84 1.78 7.58
C ALA A 254 -12.35 2.13 7.64
N ARG A 255 -11.56 1.40 8.45
CA ARG A 255 -10.11 1.58 8.52
C ARG A 255 -9.42 1.26 7.18
N LEU A 256 -9.73 0.11 6.58
CA LEU A 256 -9.16 -0.30 5.29
C LEU A 256 -9.56 0.68 4.18
N LEU A 257 -10.81 1.10 4.14
CA LEU A 257 -11.30 2.09 3.19
C LEU A 257 -10.57 3.43 3.35
N TRP A 258 -10.39 3.90 4.59
CA TRP A 258 -9.64 5.12 4.88
C TRP A 258 -8.18 5.01 4.42
N LEU A 259 -7.51 3.88 4.72
CA LEU A 259 -6.14 3.63 4.28
C LEU A 259 -6.03 3.60 2.75
N LEU A 260 -6.96 2.94 2.07
CA LEU A 260 -6.96 2.88 0.61
C LEU A 260 -7.26 4.24 -0.01
N ARG A 261 -8.20 5.00 0.52
CA ARG A 261 -8.46 6.39 0.09
C ARG A 261 -7.22 7.27 0.24
N ARG A 262 -6.51 7.15 1.35
CA ARG A 262 -5.26 7.86 1.56
C ARG A 262 -4.20 7.46 0.53
N GLU A 263 -4.09 6.18 0.20
CA GLU A 263 -3.20 5.68 -0.85
C GLU A 263 -3.60 6.16 -2.26
N LEU A 264 -4.89 6.37 -2.50
CA LEU A 264 -5.48 6.78 -3.78
C LEU A 264 -5.90 8.26 -3.81
N ARG A 265 -5.50 9.06 -2.82
CA ARG A 265 -5.94 10.46 -2.66
C ARG A 265 -5.94 11.27 -3.96
N LEU A 266 -4.94 11.06 -4.80
CA LEU A 266 -4.81 11.79 -6.08
C LEU A 266 -5.64 11.18 -7.24
N LEU A 267 -6.23 10.00 -7.06
CA LEU A 267 -7.15 9.38 -8.03
C LEU A 267 -8.62 9.58 -7.64
N CYS A 268 -8.87 9.91 -6.37
CA CYS A 268 -10.23 10.13 -5.87
C CYS A 268 -10.69 11.55 -6.20
N PRO A 269 -11.93 11.75 -6.67
CA PRO A 269 -12.50 13.08 -6.82
C PRO A 269 -12.51 13.83 -5.48
N PRO A 270 -12.31 15.16 -5.47
CA PRO A 270 -12.25 15.96 -4.25
C PRO A 270 -13.58 16.04 -3.47
N GLU A 271 -14.68 15.59 -4.05
CA GLU A 271 -16.05 15.71 -3.51
C GLU A 271 -16.46 14.59 -2.53
N LEU A 272 -15.55 13.72 -2.11
CA LEU A 272 -15.86 12.70 -1.11
C LEU A 272 -15.84 13.31 0.28
N PRO A 273 -16.98 13.40 1.00
CA PRO A 273 -16.99 13.86 2.37
C PRO A 273 -16.09 12.95 3.22
N GLU A 274 -15.27 13.55 4.06
CA GLU A 274 -14.37 12.83 4.99
C GLU A 274 -15.09 11.97 6.04
N ASN A 275 -16.44 12.00 6.04
CA ASN A 275 -17.32 11.34 6.99
C ASN A 275 -18.16 10.27 6.30
N LEU A 276 -17.60 9.10 6.10
CA LEU A 276 -18.35 7.84 5.96
C LEU A 276 -17.62 6.75 6.73
#